data_832290e68fbef8eb12f0cc588f178626
#
_entry.id   832290e68fbef8eb12f0cc588f178626
#
_cell.length_a   1.000
_cell.length_b   1.000
_cell.length_c   1.000
_cell.angle_alpha   90.00
_cell.angle_beta   90.00
_cell.angle_gamma   90.00
#
_symmetry.space_group_name_H-M   'P 1'
#
loop_
_entity.id
_entity.type
_entity.pdbx_description
1 polymer ?
#
loop_
_entity_poly.entity_id
_entity_poly.type
_entity_poly.pdbx_seq_one_letter_code
_entity_poly.pdbx_strand_id
1 'polypeptide(L)'
;LGRIAAERGLMWDVHCDETDDPMSRHVETMAREVTRYGLGVRAAGSHLTSMHSMDNYYVSKLLPLIAESGMTAIPNPLINITLQGRHDTYPKRRGLTRVKEMQAHGITVGWGQDCVMDPWYSLGTADMLDVAFMGLHVAQMTHPAEMARCFTMVTENNARIMGLEGYGLKV
;
A
#
# COMPACT_ATOMS: atom_id res chain seq x y z
N LEU A 1 -17.48 8.48 -3.17
CA LEU A 1 -17.02 8.30 -1.78
C LEU A 1 -16.08 9.44 -1.37
N GLY A 2 -15.04 9.81 -2.16
CA GLY A 2 -14.10 10.89 -1.83
C GLY A 2 -14.76 12.23 -1.50
N ARG A 3 -15.82 12.62 -2.25
CA ARG A 3 -16.59 13.82 -1.94
C ARG A 3 -17.23 13.77 -0.55
N ILE A 4 -17.85 12.64 -0.19
CA ILE A 4 -18.49 12.46 1.13
C ILE A 4 -17.45 12.53 2.24
N ALA A 5 -16.30 11.89 2.05
CA ALA A 5 -15.20 11.94 3.00
C ALA A 5 -14.71 13.38 3.22
N ALA A 6 -14.52 14.14 2.15
CA ALA A 6 -14.09 15.53 2.22
C ALA A 6 -15.12 16.42 2.94
N GLU A 7 -16.42 16.33 2.56
CA GLU A 7 -17.51 17.11 3.15
C GLU A 7 -17.70 16.83 4.64
N ARG A 8 -17.35 15.64 5.10
CA ARG A 8 -17.52 15.21 6.50
C ARG A 8 -16.24 15.15 7.32
N GLY A 9 -15.11 15.53 6.74
CA GLY A 9 -13.81 15.45 7.40
C GLY A 9 -13.35 14.04 7.74
N LEU A 10 -13.83 13.03 7.00
CA LEU A 10 -13.53 11.61 7.22
C LEU A 10 -12.27 11.18 6.47
N MET A 11 -11.70 10.07 6.90
CA MET A 11 -10.71 9.31 6.14
C MET A 11 -11.41 8.52 5.02
N TRP A 12 -10.67 8.27 3.96
CA TRP A 12 -11.11 7.45 2.82
C TRP A 12 -10.11 6.33 2.58
N ASP A 13 -10.39 5.15 3.12
CA ASP A 13 -9.60 3.94 2.90
C ASP A 13 -10.32 3.01 1.93
N VAL A 14 -9.60 2.55 0.91
CA VAL A 14 -10.18 1.80 -0.21
C VAL A 14 -9.30 0.60 -0.57
N HIS A 15 -9.89 -0.59 -0.58
CA HIS A 15 -9.31 -1.73 -1.29
C HIS A 15 -9.32 -1.40 -2.78
N CYS A 16 -8.15 -1.20 -3.35
CA CYS A 16 -7.99 -0.64 -4.69
C CYS A 16 -7.06 -1.52 -5.52
N ASP A 17 -7.52 -1.88 -6.71
CA ASP A 17 -6.70 -2.62 -7.70
C ASP A 17 -6.07 -3.90 -7.15
N GLU A 18 -6.82 -4.66 -6.34
CA GLU A 18 -6.40 -5.95 -5.77
C GLU A 18 -6.55 -7.07 -6.80
N THR A 19 -5.74 -7.03 -7.83
CA THR A 19 -5.78 -7.97 -8.94
C THR A 19 -4.44 -8.06 -9.65
N ASP A 20 -4.25 -9.14 -10.44
CA ASP A 20 -3.10 -9.29 -11.34
C ASP A 20 -3.27 -8.57 -12.69
N ASP A 21 -4.47 -8.06 -12.98
CA ASP A 21 -4.78 -7.38 -14.24
C ASP A 21 -4.16 -5.97 -14.29
N PRO A 22 -3.19 -5.70 -15.19
CA PRO A 22 -2.59 -4.37 -15.33
C PRO A 22 -3.56 -3.29 -15.85
N MET A 23 -4.73 -3.69 -16.34
CA MET A 23 -5.78 -2.77 -16.77
C MET A 23 -6.65 -2.28 -15.63
N SER A 24 -6.57 -2.87 -14.44
CA SER A 24 -7.16 -2.33 -13.22
C SER A 24 -6.33 -1.12 -12.76
N ARG A 25 -6.85 0.08 -13.02
CA ARG A 25 -6.15 1.37 -12.86
C ARG A 25 -6.96 2.38 -12.04
N HIS A 26 -7.76 1.88 -11.10
CA HIS A 26 -8.63 2.74 -10.27
C HIS A 26 -7.83 3.66 -9.35
N VAL A 27 -6.59 3.28 -9.00
CA VAL A 27 -5.66 4.14 -8.24
C VAL A 27 -5.39 5.48 -8.94
N GLU A 28 -5.34 5.50 -10.28
CA GLU A 28 -5.22 6.75 -11.04
C GLU A 28 -6.42 7.66 -10.81
N THR A 29 -7.64 7.10 -10.89
CA THR A 29 -8.86 7.83 -10.60
C THR A 29 -8.90 8.29 -9.15
N MET A 30 -8.51 7.41 -8.22
CA MET A 30 -8.42 7.73 -6.80
C MET A 30 -7.48 8.91 -6.54
N ALA A 31 -6.27 8.90 -7.09
CA ALA A 31 -5.30 9.99 -6.93
C ALA A 31 -5.85 11.33 -7.43
N ARG A 32 -6.52 11.34 -8.59
CA ARG A 32 -7.19 12.53 -9.14
C ARG A 32 -8.29 13.06 -8.23
N GLU A 33 -9.13 12.17 -7.69
CA GLU A 33 -10.20 12.57 -6.76
C GLU A 33 -9.64 13.04 -5.41
N VAL A 34 -8.56 12.43 -4.93
CA VAL A 34 -7.84 12.89 -3.72
C VAL A 34 -7.34 14.33 -3.90
N THR A 35 -6.71 14.63 -5.02
CA THR A 35 -6.28 15.99 -5.37
C THR A 35 -7.48 16.94 -5.47
N ARG A 36 -8.53 16.52 -6.19
CA ARG A 36 -9.73 17.33 -6.41
C ARG A 36 -10.41 17.76 -5.12
N TYR A 37 -10.45 16.88 -4.12
CA TYR A 37 -11.12 17.14 -2.84
C TYR A 37 -10.17 17.53 -1.70
N GLY A 38 -8.88 17.65 -1.95
CA GLY A 38 -7.88 18.05 -0.95
C GLY A 38 -7.78 17.07 0.22
N LEU A 39 -7.93 15.76 -0.04
CA LEU A 39 -7.90 14.75 1.02
C LEU A 39 -6.47 14.48 1.51
N GLY A 40 -5.49 14.43 0.58
CA GLY A 40 -4.10 14.16 0.91
C GLY A 40 -3.93 12.86 1.70
N VAL A 41 -3.21 12.94 2.82
CA VAL A 41 -2.93 11.79 3.71
C VAL A 41 -4.17 11.13 4.29
N ARG A 42 -5.33 11.80 4.27
CA ARG A 42 -6.60 11.21 4.70
C ARG A 42 -7.17 10.18 3.71
N ALA A 43 -6.50 9.95 2.59
CA ALA A 43 -6.87 8.93 1.62
C ALA A 43 -5.79 7.86 1.54
N ALA A 44 -6.17 6.59 1.69
CA ALA A 44 -5.31 5.44 1.61
C ALA A 44 -5.82 4.46 0.56
N GLY A 45 -4.93 4.06 -0.36
CA GLY A 45 -5.17 2.94 -1.29
C GLY A 45 -4.56 1.66 -0.74
N SER A 46 -5.40 0.69 -0.40
CA SER A 46 -4.97 -0.61 0.08
C SER A 46 -4.69 -1.56 -1.09
N HIS A 47 -3.75 -2.48 -0.93
CA HIS A 47 -3.24 -3.47 -1.90
C HIS A 47 -2.47 -2.87 -3.08
N LEU A 48 -3.14 -2.23 -4.03
CA LEU A 48 -2.58 -1.68 -5.26
C LEU A 48 -1.76 -2.71 -6.07
N THR A 49 -2.17 -3.98 -6.00
CA THR A 49 -1.39 -5.10 -6.55
C THR A 49 -1.29 -5.08 -8.06
N SER A 50 -2.29 -4.57 -8.78
CA SER A 50 -2.24 -4.49 -10.26
C SER A 50 -0.96 -3.81 -10.78
N MET A 51 -0.37 -2.93 -9.96
CA MET A 51 0.86 -2.21 -10.29
C MET A 51 2.07 -3.14 -10.52
N HIS A 52 2.08 -4.35 -9.92
CA HIS A 52 3.16 -5.32 -10.17
C HIS A 52 3.15 -5.87 -11.61
N SER A 53 2.01 -5.79 -12.27
CA SER A 53 1.79 -6.25 -13.65
C SER A 53 1.86 -5.14 -14.69
N MET A 54 1.80 -3.87 -14.27
CA MET A 54 1.84 -2.72 -15.18
C MET A 54 3.22 -2.53 -15.80
N ASP A 55 3.24 -2.04 -17.03
CA ASP A 55 4.50 -1.68 -17.68
C ASP A 55 5.20 -0.49 -17.03
N ASN A 56 6.51 -0.44 -17.18
CA ASN A 56 7.34 0.58 -16.52
C ASN A 56 7.06 2.01 -17.04
N TYR A 57 6.68 2.17 -18.30
CA TYR A 57 6.38 3.49 -18.84
C TYR A 57 5.12 4.07 -18.19
N TYR A 58 4.03 3.27 -18.11
CA TYR A 58 2.80 3.72 -17.46
C TYR A 58 3.06 4.07 -15.98
N VAL A 59 3.76 3.19 -15.26
CA VAL A 59 4.09 3.41 -13.83
C VAL A 59 4.92 4.67 -13.63
N SER A 60 5.85 4.99 -14.54
CA SER A 60 6.63 6.23 -14.47
C SER A 60 5.78 7.52 -14.54
N LYS A 61 4.55 7.43 -15.05
CA LYS A 61 3.58 8.53 -15.07
C LYS A 61 2.61 8.47 -13.89
N LEU A 62 2.27 7.27 -13.45
CA LEU A 62 1.34 7.04 -12.36
C LEU A 62 1.93 7.43 -11.00
N LEU A 63 3.19 7.06 -10.72
CA LEU A 63 3.81 7.34 -9.42
C LEU A 63 3.90 8.84 -9.07
N PRO A 64 4.32 9.74 -9.98
CA PRO A 64 4.23 11.17 -9.72
C PRO A 64 2.82 11.67 -9.42
N LEU A 65 1.80 11.16 -10.14
CA LEU A 65 0.39 11.52 -9.89
C LEU A 65 -0.06 11.11 -8.48
N ILE A 66 0.30 9.90 -8.05
CA ILE A 66 0.01 9.42 -6.68
C ILE A 66 0.73 10.30 -5.66
N ALA A 67 2.02 10.60 -5.87
CA ALA A 67 2.80 11.43 -4.97
C ALA A 67 2.23 12.85 -4.84
N GLU A 68 1.89 13.49 -5.96
CA GLU A 68 1.29 14.84 -6.00
C GLU A 68 -0.06 14.89 -5.29
N SER A 69 -0.84 13.83 -5.33
CA SER A 69 -2.13 13.76 -4.63
C SER A 69 -1.98 13.77 -3.10
N GLY A 70 -0.82 13.37 -2.58
CA GLY A 70 -0.56 13.19 -1.16
C GLY A 70 -1.26 12.00 -0.53
N MET A 71 -1.93 11.14 -1.32
CA MET A 71 -2.52 9.91 -0.80
C MET A 71 -1.44 8.93 -0.32
N THR A 72 -1.85 8.01 0.52
CA THR A 72 -0.98 6.98 1.09
C THR A 72 -1.28 5.60 0.50
N ALA A 73 -0.39 4.64 0.71
CA ALA A 73 -0.55 3.28 0.22
C ALA A 73 -0.40 2.27 1.37
N ILE A 74 -1.25 1.24 1.37
CA ILE A 74 -1.23 0.15 2.37
C ILE A 74 -1.15 -1.20 1.64
N PRO A 75 0.02 -1.62 1.14
CA PRO A 75 0.19 -2.98 0.67
C PRO A 75 0.13 -3.99 1.81
N ASN A 76 -0.45 -5.16 1.53
CA ASN A 76 -0.72 -6.22 2.49
C ASN A 76 0.08 -7.48 2.10
N PRO A 77 1.38 -7.59 2.44
CA PRO A 77 2.28 -8.58 1.86
C PRO A 77 1.83 -10.02 2.06
N LEU A 78 1.32 -10.38 3.24
CA LEU A 78 0.91 -11.76 3.54
C LEU A 78 -0.23 -12.23 2.64
N ILE A 79 -1.31 -11.45 2.56
CA ILE A 79 -2.46 -11.82 1.74
C ILE A 79 -2.16 -11.65 0.25
N ASN A 80 -1.45 -10.59 -0.15
CA ASN A 80 -1.22 -10.33 -1.57
C ASN A 80 -0.38 -11.42 -2.23
N ILE A 81 0.70 -11.89 -1.60
CA ILE A 81 1.51 -13.00 -2.16
C ILE A 81 0.77 -14.34 -2.17
N THR A 82 -0.26 -14.47 -1.35
CA THR A 82 -1.09 -15.67 -1.28
C THR A 82 -2.15 -15.68 -2.37
N LEU A 83 -2.75 -14.53 -2.68
CA LEU A 83 -3.83 -14.40 -3.65
C LEU A 83 -3.35 -14.14 -5.07
N GLN A 84 -2.32 -13.30 -5.23
CA GLN A 84 -1.84 -12.89 -6.55
C GLN A 84 -0.94 -13.94 -7.22
N GLY A 85 -0.83 -13.89 -8.54
CA GLY A 85 -0.01 -14.80 -9.33
C GLY A 85 -0.51 -16.26 -9.37
N ARG A 86 -1.75 -16.54 -8.97
CA ARG A 86 -2.27 -17.90 -8.97
C ARG A 86 -2.46 -18.50 -10.36
N HIS A 87 -2.71 -17.66 -11.36
CA HIS A 87 -2.81 -18.06 -12.75
C HIS A 87 -1.46 -18.15 -13.46
N ASP A 88 -0.37 -17.69 -12.83
CA ASP A 88 0.95 -17.81 -13.40
C ASP A 88 1.45 -19.26 -13.30
N THR A 89 2.10 -19.74 -14.35
CA THR A 89 2.86 -21.00 -14.33
C THR A 89 4.26 -20.72 -13.79
N TYR A 90 5.22 -20.37 -14.64
CA TYR A 90 6.56 -19.94 -14.26
C TYR A 90 7.10 -18.97 -15.31
N PRO A 91 7.81 -17.88 -14.90
CA PRO A 91 8.05 -17.45 -13.52
C PRO A 91 6.77 -16.90 -12.86
N LYS A 92 6.60 -17.14 -11.56
CA LYS A 92 5.50 -16.56 -10.79
C LYS A 92 5.81 -15.14 -10.34
N ARG A 93 4.82 -14.26 -10.45
CA ARG A 93 4.88 -12.91 -9.89
C ARG A 93 4.92 -12.94 -8.35
N ARG A 94 5.52 -11.94 -7.75
CA ARG A 94 5.55 -11.82 -6.28
C ARG A 94 4.24 -11.37 -5.66
N GLY A 95 3.32 -10.82 -6.45
CA GLY A 95 2.00 -10.43 -5.99
C GLY A 95 1.96 -9.16 -5.13
N LEU A 96 3.05 -8.43 -5.00
CA LEU A 96 3.14 -7.21 -4.21
C LEU A 96 3.28 -5.98 -5.12
N THR A 97 2.64 -4.88 -4.76
CA THR A 97 2.80 -3.58 -5.45
C THR A 97 4.25 -3.06 -5.39
N ARG A 98 4.54 -1.98 -6.11
CA ARG A 98 5.88 -1.42 -6.30
C ARG A 98 6.34 -0.53 -5.13
N VAL A 99 6.49 -1.12 -3.95
CA VAL A 99 6.76 -0.44 -2.66
C VAL A 99 8.00 0.45 -2.71
N LYS A 100 9.13 -0.05 -3.22
CA LYS A 100 10.39 0.72 -3.27
C LYS A 100 10.28 1.92 -4.19
N GLU A 101 9.61 1.77 -5.33
CA GLU A 101 9.39 2.86 -6.27
C GLU A 101 8.44 3.91 -5.68
N MET A 102 7.37 3.51 -4.98
CA MET A 102 6.50 4.43 -4.25
C MET A 102 7.28 5.25 -3.23
N GLN A 103 8.10 4.60 -2.41
CA GLN A 103 8.92 5.29 -1.42
C GLN A 103 9.93 6.25 -2.06
N ALA A 104 10.52 5.87 -3.20
CA ALA A 104 11.43 6.74 -3.94
C ALA A 104 10.75 8.01 -4.48
N HIS A 105 9.44 7.97 -4.71
CA HIS A 105 8.62 9.13 -5.09
C HIS A 105 8.03 9.89 -3.89
N GLY A 106 8.43 9.55 -2.66
CA GLY A 106 7.95 10.23 -1.43
C GLY A 106 6.55 9.85 -0.99
N ILE A 107 5.95 8.80 -1.58
CA ILE A 107 4.64 8.30 -1.16
C ILE A 107 4.79 7.63 0.20
N THR A 108 3.96 8.02 1.17
CA THR A 108 3.91 7.33 2.47
C THR A 108 3.31 5.95 2.29
N VAL A 109 4.08 4.92 2.61
CA VAL A 109 3.67 3.52 2.53
C VAL A 109 3.66 2.92 3.94
N GLY A 110 2.55 2.30 4.32
CA GLY A 110 2.42 1.50 5.54
C GLY A 110 2.13 0.04 5.19
N TRP A 111 2.59 -0.90 6.00
CA TRP A 111 2.21 -2.30 5.85
C TRP A 111 0.86 -2.58 6.53
N GLY A 112 -0.01 -3.32 5.84
CA GLY A 112 -1.25 -3.84 6.40
C GLY A 112 -1.22 -5.35 6.60
N GLN A 113 -1.97 -5.84 7.59
CA GLN A 113 -2.19 -7.27 7.81
C GLN A 113 -3.29 -7.80 6.88
N ASP A 114 -4.37 -7.03 6.73
CA ASP A 114 -5.62 -7.39 6.06
C ASP A 114 -6.35 -8.52 6.80
N CYS A 115 -6.21 -9.73 6.36
CA CYS A 115 -6.90 -10.90 6.88
C CYS A 115 -6.22 -11.52 8.12
N VAL A 116 -7.02 -11.91 9.12
CA VAL A 116 -6.56 -12.58 10.35
C VAL A 116 -7.40 -13.82 10.58
N MET A 117 -6.88 -14.99 10.18
CA MET A 117 -7.55 -16.29 10.31
C MET A 117 -9.02 -16.28 9.84
N ASP A 118 -9.26 -15.72 8.69
CA ASP A 118 -10.56 -15.60 8.06
C ASP A 118 -10.72 -16.51 6.82
N PRO A 119 -11.89 -16.54 6.15
CA PRO A 119 -12.12 -17.42 5.00
C PRO A 119 -11.20 -17.19 3.80
N TRP A 120 -10.59 -16.01 3.66
CA TRP A 120 -9.68 -15.69 2.54
C TRP A 120 -8.23 -16.02 2.87
N TYR A 121 -7.84 -15.91 4.16
CA TYR A 121 -6.46 -16.14 4.60
C TYR A 121 -6.41 -16.70 6.02
N SER A 122 -6.12 -17.99 6.15
CA SER A 122 -6.15 -18.71 7.42
C SER A 122 -4.90 -18.58 8.28
N LEU A 123 -3.85 -17.89 7.80
CA LEU A 123 -2.53 -17.84 8.42
C LEU A 123 -2.21 -16.52 9.13
N GLY A 124 -3.10 -15.52 9.03
CA GLY A 124 -2.87 -14.19 9.63
C GLY A 124 -2.87 -14.24 11.17
N THR A 125 -1.85 -13.65 11.78
CA THR A 125 -1.63 -13.66 13.24
C THR A 125 -2.00 -12.35 13.93
N ALA A 126 -2.26 -11.29 13.17
CA ALA A 126 -2.34 -9.90 13.65
C ALA A 126 -1.01 -9.37 14.25
N ASP A 127 0.09 -10.10 14.08
CA ASP A 127 1.41 -9.61 14.45
C ASP A 127 2.02 -8.79 13.31
N MET A 128 2.16 -7.48 13.54
CA MET A 128 2.70 -6.57 12.53
C MET A 128 4.19 -6.77 12.26
N LEU A 129 4.93 -7.49 13.12
CA LEU A 129 6.31 -7.87 12.84
C LEU A 129 6.38 -9.01 11.83
N ASP A 130 5.43 -9.95 11.85
CA ASP A 130 5.29 -10.96 10.79
C ASP A 130 5.03 -10.30 9.43
N VAL A 131 4.17 -9.28 9.42
CA VAL A 131 3.88 -8.49 8.22
C VAL A 131 5.14 -7.77 7.71
N ALA A 132 5.89 -7.11 8.61
CA ALA A 132 7.14 -6.44 8.26
C ALA A 132 8.19 -7.43 7.75
N PHE A 133 8.33 -8.59 8.40
CA PHE A 133 9.23 -9.65 7.97
C PHE A 133 8.92 -10.11 6.54
N MET A 134 7.67 -10.42 6.24
CA MET A 134 7.27 -10.83 4.90
C MET A 134 7.45 -9.68 3.89
N GLY A 135 7.01 -8.49 4.24
CA GLY A 135 7.13 -7.31 3.40
C GLY A 135 8.57 -6.99 3.00
N LEU A 136 9.50 -7.06 3.96
CA LEU A 136 10.93 -6.89 3.75
C LEU A 136 11.46 -7.86 2.67
N HIS A 137 11.10 -9.14 2.78
CA HIS A 137 11.59 -10.17 1.86
C HIS A 137 10.96 -10.01 0.47
N VAL A 138 9.65 -9.85 0.40
CA VAL A 138 8.93 -9.76 -0.89
C VAL A 138 9.28 -8.49 -1.64
N ALA A 139 9.40 -7.36 -0.96
CA ALA A 139 9.83 -6.08 -1.55
C ALA A 139 11.34 -5.99 -1.74
N GLN A 140 12.13 -7.00 -1.30
CA GLN A 140 13.61 -7.00 -1.37
C GLN A 140 14.25 -5.77 -0.70
N MET A 141 13.77 -5.42 0.48
CA MET A 141 14.27 -4.31 1.29
C MET A 141 15.41 -4.79 2.19
N THR A 142 16.51 -5.22 1.60
CA THR A 142 17.60 -5.93 2.30
C THR A 142 18.79 -5.05 2.70
N HIS A 143 18.85 -3.81 2.22
CA HIS A 143 19.85 -2.87 2.68
C HIS A 143 19.51 -2.34 4.09
N PRO A 144 20.49 -2.10 5.02
CA PRO A 144 20.19 -1.67 6.39
C PRO A 144 19.22 -0.48 6.50
N ALA A 145 19.38 0.54 5.65
CA ALA A 145 18.46 1.69 5.62
C ALA A 145 17.05 1.31 5.13
N GLU A 146 16.91 0.30 4.28
CA GLU A 146 15.61 -0.21 3.83
C GLU A 146 14.93 -1.04 4.92
N MET A 147 15.71 -1.83 5.68
CA MET A 147 15.19 -2.57 6.83
C MET A 147 14.62 -1.62 7.88
N ALA A 148 15.33 -0.53 8.19
CA ALA A 148 14.84 0.49 9.10
C ALA A 148 13.54 1.12 8.59
N ARG A 149 13.46 1.47 7.31
CA ARG A 149 12.22 1.97 6.69
C ARG A 149 11.09 0.94 6.73
N CYS A 150 11.39 -0.34 6.53
CA CYS A 150 10.39 -1.40 6.63
C CYS A 150 9.76 -1.45 8.04
N PHE A 151 10.55 -1.25 9.09
CA PHE A 151 10.04 -1.16 10.46
C PHE A 151 9.17 0.09 10.66
N THR A 152 9.53 1.25 10.11
CA THR A 152 8.67 2.44 10.21
C THR A 152 7.32 2.24 9.52
N MET A 153 7.22 1.36 8.53
CA MET A 153 5.97 1.07 7.81
C MET A 153 4.94 0.32 8.67
N VAL A 154 5.34 -0.35 9.74
CA VAL A 154 4.40 -0.97 10.72
C VAL A 154 4.25 -0.13 11.99
N THR A 155 4.88 1.02 12.07
CA THR A 155 4.86 1.90 13.23
C THR A 155 4.47 3.33 12.85
N GLU A 156 5.44 4.21 12.64
CA GLU A 156 5.22 5.65 12.41
C GLU A 156 4.41 5.96 11.15
N ASN A 157 4.65 5.23 10.06
CA ASN A 157 3.89 5.45 8.82
C ASN A 157 2.43 5.08 9.00
N ASN A 158 2.14 3.94 9.66
CA ASN A 158 0.77 3.54 9.95
C ASN A 158 0.09 4.54 10.89
N ALA A 159 0.79 5.03 11.92
CA ALA A 159 0.25 6.07 12.78
C ALA A 159 -0.09 7.34 12.00
N ARG A 160 0.77 7.77 11.07
CA ARG A 160 0.51 8.91 10.18
C ARG A 160 -0.69 8.66 9.27
N ILE A 161 -0.79 7.47 8.66
CA ILE A 161 -1.91 7.09 7.79
C ILE A 161 -3.22 7.10 8.55
N MET A 162 -3.21 6.62 9.79
CA MET A 162 -4.38 6.59 10.68
C MET A 162 -4.69 7.93 11.35
N GLY A 163 -3.88 8.97 11.12
CA GLY A 163 -4.06 10.28 11.76
C GLY A 163 -3.87 10.26 13.27
N LEU A 164 -3.08 9.34 13.81
CA LEU A 164 -2.82 9.22 15.24
C LEU A 164 -1.80 10.26 15.69
N GLU A 165 -2.22 11.16 16.57
CA GLU A 165 -1.35 12.13 17.22
C GLU A 165 -0.66 11.54 18.46
N GLY A 166 0.57 11.98 18.72
CA GLY A 166 1.30 11.56 19.92
C GLY A 166 1.80 10.12 19.92
N TYR A 167 1.73 9.42 18.79
CA TYR A 167 2.23 8.06 18.64
C TYR A 167 3.76 8.01 18.70
N GLY A 168 4.29 6.93 19.30
CA GLY A 168 5.71 6.61 19.37
C GLY A 168 6.31 6.85 20.75
N LEU A 169 7.56 6.39 20.92
CA LEU A 169 8.34 6.64 22.13
C LEU A 169 8.96 8.04 22.02
N LYS A 170 8.63 8.90 22.99
CA LYS A 170 9.20 10.24 23.11
C LYS A 170 10.03 10.30 24.40
N VAL A 171 11.19 10.93 24.29
CA VAL A 171 12.03 11.29 25.44
C VAL A 171 11.61 12.65 25.97
#